data_0557ce9e3faede25fe8ff6af255cd79d
#
_entry.id   0557ce9e3faede25fe8ff6af255cd79d
#
_cell.length_a   1.000
_cell.length_b   1.000
_cell.length_c   1.000
_cell.angle_alpha   90.00
_cell.angle_beta   90.00
_cell.angle_gamma   90.00
#
_symmetry.space_group_name_H-M   'P 1'
#
loop_
_entity.id
_entity.type
_entity.pdbx_description
1 polymer ?
#
loop_
_entity_poly.entity_id
_entity_poly.type
_entity_poly.pdbx_seq_one_letter_code
_entity_poly.pdbx_strand_id
1 'polypeptide(L)'
;HHIARWSKCYVPAVHANGVGIRIAHNLIHDHPHCAILFGGNDFAIEYNEIHHVCLETGDVGAVYLGRDYTYRGNTVRHNYIHHTGGVGMGSMGVYNDDCVSGTVIFGNIFWRVQRAAFLGGGRDFRVENNVFVECTPAVSLDGRGLSSAPVWRNMVHDPLRMRLADLTRRPPH
;
A
#
# COMPACT_ATOMS: atom_id res chain seq x y z
N HIS A 1 19.66 -1.73 -0.37
CA HIS A 1 19.68 -0.43 -1.07
C HIS A 1 20.18 -0.57 -2.52
N HIS A 2 19.91 0.44 -3.37
CA HIS A 2 20.33 0.47 -4.78
C HIS A 2 19.92 -0.75 -5.64
N ILE A 3 18.79 -1.35 -5.34
CA ILE A 3 18.13 -2.36 -6.16
C ILE A 3 17.40 -1.66 -7.32
N ALA A 4 17.10 -2.38 -8.41
CA ALA A 4 16.33 -1.87 -9.55
C ALA A 4 17.05 -0.79 -10.40
N ARG A 5 18.27 -1.05 -10.82
CA ARG A 5 19.04 -0.13 -11.66
C ARG A 5 18.50 0.02 -13.10
N TRP A 6 17.89 -1.03 -13.65
CA TRP A 6 17.47 -1.10 -15.05
C TRP A 6 16.00 -0.83 -15.27
N SER A 7 15.13 -1.30 -14.36
CA SER A 7 13.69 -1.04 -14.39
C SER A 7 13.27 -0.50 -13.03
N LYS A 8 12.51 0.59 -13.02
CA LYS A 8 12.14 1.29 -11.79
C LYS A 8 10.71 1.02 -11.37
N CYS A 9 9.75 1.09 -12.31
CA CYS A 9 8.34 0.90 -11.99
C CYS A 9 8.02 -0.56 -11.68
N TYR A 10 7.26 -0.79 -10.62
CA TYR A 10 6.87 -2.10 -10.10
C TYR A 10 8.01 -3.07 -9.81
N VAL A 11 9.21 -2.54 -9.56
CA VAL A 11 10.35 -3.30 -9.07
C VAL A 11 10.62 -2.88 -7.62
N PRO A 12 9.99 -3.52 -6.64
CA PRO A 12 10.16 -3.21 -5.23
C PRO A 12 11.47 -3.77 -4.68
N ALA A 13 11.88 -3.30 -3.50
CA ALA A 13 12.97 -3.93 -2.77
C ALA A 13 12.54 -5.30 -2.21
N VAL A 14 11.29 -5.42 -1.77
CA VAL A 14 10.67 -6.67 -1.32
C VAL A 14 9.35 -6.87 -2.05
N HIS A 15 9.19 -8.01 -2.72
CA HIS A 15 7.95 -8.41 -3.34
C HIS A 15 7.44 -9.71 -2.75
N ALA A 16 6.21 -9.72 -2.24
CA ALA A 16 5.61 -10.91 -1.63
C ALA A 16 4.14 -11.04 -1.98
N ASN A 17 3.72 -12.26 -2.30
CA ASN A 17 2.31 -12.60 -2.51
C ASN A 17 1.98 -13.88 -1.73
N GLY A 18 0.82 -13.91 -1.09
CA GLY A 18 0.39 -15.09 -0.34
C GLY A 18 -0.49 -14.77 0.87
N VAL A 19 -0.41 -15.62 1.87
CA VAL A 19 -1.21 -15.52 3.09
C VAL A 19 -0.32 -15.71 4.32
N GLY A 20 -0.51 -14.90 5.35
CA GLY A 20 0.18 -15.04 6.64
C GLY A 20 1.68 -14.71 6.61
N ILE A 21 2.12 -13.90 5.65
CA ILE A 21 3.54 -13.57 5.50
C ILE A 21 3.90 -12.41 6.45
N ARG A 22 5.03 -12.56 7.11
CA ARG A 22 5.60 -11.52 7.98
C ARG A 22 6.85 -10.89 7.33
N ILE A 23 6.86 -9.55 7.23
CA ILE A 23 8.02 -8.75 6.78
C ILE A 23 8.41 -7.83 7.93
N ALA A 24 9.49 -8.12 8.62
CA ALA A 24 9.81 -7.43 9.85
C ALA A 24 11.30 -7.25 10.10
N HIS A 25 11.64 -6.21 10.89
CA HIS A 25 12.99 -5.90 11.35
C HIS A 25 13.98 -5.64 10.21
N ASN A 26 13.52 -5.01 9.12
CA ASN A 26 14.37 -4.67 8.00
C ASN A 26 14.66 -3.16 7.99
N LEU A 27 15.83 -2.81 7.47
CA LEU A 27 16.17 -1.48 7.03
C LEU A 27 16.13 -1.45 5.50
N ILE A 28 15.19 -0.70 4.92
CA ILE A 28 14.98 -0.59 3.46
C ILE A 28 15.12 0.87 3.06
N HIS A 29 16.12 1.16 2.22
CA HIS A 29 16.38 2.55 1.83
C HIS A 29 17.03 2.70 0.45
N ASP A 30 17.09 3.94 -0.03
CA ASP A 30 17.70 4.34 -1.30
C ASP A 30 17.16 3.52 -2.48
N HIS A 31 15.82 3.62 -2.67
CA HIS A 31 15.15 2.83 -3.69
C HIS A 31 14.30 3.71 -4.62
N PRO A 32 14.36 3.51 -5.95
CA PRO A 32 13.66 4.37 -6.91
C PRO A 32 12.14 4.23 -6.88
N HIS A 33 11.61 3.09 -6.47
CA HIS A 33 10.18 2.79 -6.39
C HIS A 33 9.77 2.41 -4.95
N CYS A 34 8.76 1.55 -4.77
CA CYS A 34 8.31 1.14 -3.44
C CYS A 34 9.31 0.25 -2.71
N ALA A 35 9.36 0.34 -1.39
CA ALA A 35 10.14 -0.56 -0.57
C ALA A 35 9.51 -1.96 -0.56
N ILE A 36 8.21 -2.03 -0.27
CA ILE A 36 7.47 -3.28 -0.15
C ILE A 36 6.25 -3.21 -1.07
N LEU A 37 6.18 -4.15 -2.02
CA LEU A 37 4.98 -4.42 -2.83
C LEU A 37 4.45 -5.79 -2.43
N PHE A 38 3.20 -5.87 -2.02
CA PHE A 38 2.64 -7.13 -1.57
C PHE A 38 1.20 -7.33 -2.03
N GLY A 39 0.75 -8.58 -2.02
CA GLY A 39 -0.62 -8.94 -2.36
C GLY A 39 -1.06 -10.20 -1.62
N GLY A 40 -2.29 -10.19 -1.13
CA GLY A 40 -2.88 -11.30 -0.40
C GLY A 40 -3.41 -10.92 0.97
N ASN A 41 -3.45 -11.89 1.88
CA ASN A 41 -4.16 -11.76 3.15
C ASN A 41 -3.25 -12.03 4.34
N ASP A 42 -3.64 -11.44 5.47
CA ASP A 42 -3.03 -11.69 6.79
C ASP A 42 -1.52 -11.39 6.84
N PHE A 43 -1.07 -10.41 6.08
CA PHE A 43 0.30 -9.92 6.16
C PHE A 43 0.53 -9.14 7.45
N ALA A 44 1.71 -9.33 8.03
CA ALA A 44 2.25 -8.49 9.09
C ALA A 44 3.51 -7.77 8.61
N ILE A 45 3.40 -6.47 8.32
CA ILE A 45 4.53 -5.61 7.96
C ILE A 45 4.84 -4.75 9.18
N GLU A 46 5.92 -5.08 9.89
CA GLU A 46 6.13 -4.50 11.22
C GLU A 46 7.60 -4.33 11.61
N TYR A 47 7.85 -3.34 12.45
CA TYR A 47 9.18 -3.05 12.98
C TYR A 47 10.24 -2.82 11.90
N ASN A 48 9.86 -2.31 10.74
CA ASN A 48 10.79 -1.94 9.68
C ASN A 48 11.12 -0.44 9.78
N GLU A 49 12.33 -0.09 9.39
CA GLU A 49 12.70 1.28 9.05
C GLU A 49 12.75 1.41 7.53
N ILE A 50 11.96 2.32 6.97
CA ILE A 50 11.82 2.53 5.52
C ILE A 50 12.04 4.00 5.23
N HIS A 51 13.08 4.34 4.46
CA HIS A 51 13.38 5.72 4.14
C HIS A 51 14.04 5.91 2.77
N HIS A 52 13.98 7.13 2.24
CA HIS A 52 14.56 7.46 0.95
C HIS A 52 14.15 6.44 -0.13
N VAL A 53 12.87 6.15 -0.17
CA VAL A 53 12.24 5.29 -1.19
C VAL A 53 11.29 6.11 -2.05
N CYS A 54 10.77 5.56 -3.14
CA CYS A 54 9.96 6.28 -4.12
C CYS A 54 10.71 7.47 -4.75
N LEU A 55 12.02 7.37 -4.91
CA LEU A 55 12.86 8.53 -5.26
C LEU A 55 12.68 9.00 -6.70
N GLU A 56 12.33 8.10 -7.63
CA GLU A 56 12.37 8.37 -9.06
C GLU A 56 11.03 8.08 -9.75
N THR A 57 9.99 7.73 -9.01
CA THR A 57 8.67 7.39 -9.52
C THR A 57 7.58 8.12 -8.74
N GLY A 58 6.38 8.20 -9.32
CA GLY A 58 5.18 8.72 -8.68
C GLY A 58 4.08 7.67 -8.69
N ASP A 59 2.91 7.99 -8.09
CA ASP A 59 1.81 7.05 -7.92
C ASP A 59 2.26 5.75 -7.26
N VAL A 60 2.96 5.88 -6.15
CA VAL A 60 3.68 4.79 -5.48
C VAL A 60 3.64 4.98 -3.97
N GLY A 61 3.64 3.89 -3.23
CA GLY A 61 3.77 3.90 -1.76
C GLY A 61 5.07 3.28 -1.27
N ALA A 62 5.57 3.71 -0.13
CA ALA A 62 6.68 3.01 0.52
C ALA A 62 6.28 1.55 0.82
N VAL A 63 5.07 1.36 1.34
CA VAL A 63 4.38 0.07 1.46
C VAL A 63 3.16 0.13 0.56
N TYR A 64 3.09 -0.73 -0.44
CA TYR A 64 2.10 -0.65 -1.50
C TYR A 64 1.37 -1.97 -1.70
N LEU A 65 0.05 -1.92 -1.70
CA LEU A 65 -0.79 -3.01 -2.15
C LEU A 65 -1.98 -2.46 -2.92
N GLY A 66 -2.49 -3.26 -3.80
CA GLY A 66 -3.67 -2.88 -4.59
C GLY A 66 -4.19 -3.95 -5.43
N ARG A 67 -5.32 -3.71 -5.70
CA ARG A 67 -6.39 -3.96 -6.61
C ARG A 67 -6.99 -5.33 -6.40
N ASP A 68 -7.53 -5.54 -5.16
CA ASP A 68 -8.36 -6.72 -4.92
C ASP A 68 -9.33 -6.52 -3.75
N TYR A 69 -10.63 -6.81 -3.94
CA TYR A 69 -11.64 -6.74 -2.88
C TYR A 69 -11.48 -7.82 -1.80
N THR A 70 -10.71 -8.86 -2.10
CA THR A 70 -10.56 -10.02 -1.24
C THR A 70 -9.34 -9.93 -0.32
N TYR A 71 -8.48 -8.91 -0.53
CA TYR A 71 -7.33 -8.69 0.34
C TYR A 71 -7.78 -8.14 1.69
N ARG A 72 -7.55 -8.90 2.75
CA ARG A 72 -8.02 -8.63 4.10
C ARG A 72 -7.02 -9.08 5.16
N GLY A 73 -7.21 -8.58 6.40
CA GLY A 73 -6.41 -8.98 7.54
C GLY A 73 -4.97 -8.43 7.55
N ASN A 74 -4.63 -7.60 6.59
CA ASN A 74 -3.29 -7.04 6.47
C ASN A 74 -3.03 -5.99 7.55
N THR A 75 -1.86 -6.04 8.17
CA THR A 75 -1.43 -5.08 9.19
C THR A 75 -0.11 -4.45 8.81
N VAL A 76 -0.06 -3.11 8.87
CA VAL A 76 1.17 -2.33 8.77
C VAL A 76 1.35 -1.61 10.11
N ARG A 77 2.29 -2.09 10.94
CA ARG A 77 2.38 -1.61 12.32
C ARG A 77 3.80 -1.45 12.83
N HIS A 78 3.97 -0.49 13.72
CA HIS A 78 5.24 -0.26 14.42
C HIS A 78 6.43 -0.05 13.48
N ASN A 79 6.19 0.50 12.29
CA ASN A 79 7.25 0.85 11.36
C ASN A 79 7.63 2.33 11.55
N TYR A 80 8.87 2.65 11.21
CA TYR A 80 9.33 4.01 11.02
C TYR A 80 9.50 4.27 9.52
N ILE A 81 8.61 5.08 8.95
CA ILE A 81 8.60 5.40 7.52
C ILE A 81 8.89 6.89 7.38
N HIS A 82 9.97 7.23 6.68
CA HIS A 82 10.36 8.63 6.58
C HIS A 82 11.07 9.02 5.29
N HIS A 83 11.04 10.32 4.98
CA HIS A 83 11.73 10.91 3.83
C HIS A 83 11.45 10.15 2.53
N THR A 84 10.18 9.95 2.21
CA THR A 84 9.80 9.40 0.91
C THR A 84 9.96 10.45 -0.19
N GLY A 85 10.38 10.01 -1.37
CA GLY A 85 10.45 10.85 -2.55
C GLY A 85 9.09 11.06 -3.21
N GLY A 86 9.04 10.91 -4.51
CA GLY A 86 7.84 10.99 -5.35
C GLY A 86 7.93 12.08 -6.39
N VAL A 87 7.71 11.73 -7.64
CA VAL A 87 7.62 12.64 -8.77
C VAL A 87 6.19 12.65 -9.32
N GLY A 88 5.79 13.69 -10.03
CA GLY A 88 4.46 13.80 -10.62
C GLY A 88 3.35 13.70 -9.58
N MET A 89 2.64 12.59 -9.52
CA MET A 89 1.54 12.36 -8.57
C MET A 89 2.00 12.19 -7.11
N GLY A 90 3.29 12.18 -6.86
CA GLY A 90 3.86 12.06 -5.53
C GLY A 90 3.92 10.62 -5.00
N SER A 91 4.22 10.50 -3.72
CA SER A 91 4.31 9.22 -3.03
C SER A 91 3.38 9.14 -1.81
N MET A 92 3.15 7.92 -1.35
CA MET A 92 2.41 7.60 -0.14
C MET A 92 3.30 6.83 0.84
N GLY A 93 3.00 6.90 2.11
CA GLY A 93 3.65 6.04 3.10
C GLY A 93 3.11 4.61 3.00
N VAL A 94 1.85 4.43 3.37
CA VAL A 94 1.10 3.19 3.14
C VAL A 94 0.04 3.47 2.09
N TYR A 95 0.15 2.81 0.95
CA TYR A 95 -0.74 2.98 -0.19
C TYR A 95 -1.66 1.78 -0.34
N ASN A 96 -2.90 1.94 0.14
CA ASN A 96 -3.98 0.99 -0.15
C ASN A 96 -4.68 1.47 -1.41
N ASP A 97 -4.27 0.93 -2.55
CA ASP A 97 -4.73 1.37 -3.86
C ASP A 97 -5.96 0.58 -4.34
N ASP A 98 -6.72 1.20 -5.25
CA ASP A 98 -7.79 0.61 -6.04
C ASP A 98 -8.67 -0.38 -5.26
N CYS A 99 -9.33 0.14 -4.22
CA CYS A 99 -10.37 -0.57 -3.47
C CYS A 99 -9.91 -1.77 -2.63
N VAL A 100 -8.61 -1.92 -2.38
CA VAL A 100 -8.15 -2.81 -1.31
C VAL A 100 -8.84 -2.43 0.00
N SER A 101 -9.13 -3.39 0.83
CA SER A 101 -9.95 -3.19 2.03
C SER A 101 -9.36 -3.92 3.24
N GLY A 102 -9.82 -3.54 4.46
CA GLY A 102 -9.53 -4.27 5.68
C GLY A 102 -8.07 -4.21 6.14
N THR A 103 -7.31 -3.21 5.75
CA THR A 103 -5.94 -3.00 6.24
C THR A 103 -5.95 -2.20 7.54
N VAL A 104 -5.15 -2.63 8.50
CA VAL A 104 -4.90 -1.93 9.76
C VAL A 104 -3.54 -1.25 9.70
N ILE A 105 -3.51 0.08 9.88
CA ILE A 105 -2.31 0.90 9.97
C ILE A 105 -2.20 1.39 11.42
N PHE A 106 -1.29 0.81 12.21
CA PHE A 106 -1.28 0.98 13.66
C PHE A 106 0.11 1.25 14.22
N GLY A 107 0.22 2.26 15.07
CA GLY A 107 1.43 2.48 15.86
C GLY A 107 2.68 2.82 15.04
N ASN A 108 2.56 3.30 13.82
CA ASN A 108 3.68 3.68 12.98
C ASN A 108 4.10 5.13 13.26
N ILE A 109 5.34 5.45 12.95
CA ILE A 109 5.84 6.81 12.89
C ILE A 109 6.08 7.16 11.42
N PHE A 110 5.42 8.24 10.96
CA PHE A 110 5.62 8.81 9.64
C PHE A 110 6.26 10.18 9.79
N TRP A 111 7.37 10.41 9.14
CA TRP A 111 8.06 11.70 9.15
C TRP A 111 8.49 12.13 7.75
N ARG A 112 8.05 13.31 7.32
CA ARG A 112 8.30 13.82 5.96
C ARG A 112 7.88 12.83 4.88
N VAL A 113 6.65 12.37 4.99
CA VAL A 113 6.00 11.47 4.02
C VAL A 113 4.82 12.19 3.41
N GLN A 114 4.79 12.24 2.08
CA GLN A 114 3.60 12.73 1.40
C GLN A 114 2.48 11.70 1.56
N ARG A 115 1.24 12.15 1.84
CA ARG A 115 0.07 11.26 1.99
C ARG A 115 0.39 10.01 2.81
N ALA A 116 0.73 10.19 4.08
CA ALA A 116 1.33 9.11 4.87
C ALA A 116 0.47 7.84 4.91
N ALA A 117 -0.85 7.94 5.08
CA ALA A 117 -1.79 6.83 4.92
C ALA A 117 -2.80 7.18 3.82
N PHE A 118 -2.76 6.46 2.71
CA PHE A 118 -3.69 6.65 1.59
C PHE A 118 -4.66 5.47 1.51
N LEU A 119 -5.98 5.80 1.50
CA LEU A 119 -7.09 4.85 1.50
C LEU A 119 -7.86 5.00 0.19
N GLY A 120 -7.47 4.22 -0.81
CA GLY A 120 -7.91 4.34 -2.20
C GLY A 120 -9.23 3.68 -2.51
N GLY A 121 -10.33 4.15 -1.93
CA GLY A 121 -11.70 3.74 -2.29
C GLY A 121 -12.17 2.42 -1.70
N GLY A 122 -11.39 1.76 -0.87
CA GLY A 122 -11.76 0.57 -0.12
C GLY A 122 -12.60 0.87 1.13
N ARG A 123 -12.77 -0.14 1.96
CA ARG A 123 -13.55 -0.09 3.21
C ARG A 123 -12.89 -0.85 4.34
N ASP A 124 -13.44 -0.69 5.54
CA ASP A 124 -13.03 -1.43 6.75
C ASP A 124 -11.55 -1.18 7.14
N PHE A 125 -11.03 0.00 6.84
CA PHE A 125 -9.71 0.42 7.27
C PHE A 125 -9.71 0.86 8.74
N ARG A 126 -8.57 0.62 9.40
CA ARG A 126 -8.30 1.20 10.71
C ARG A 126 -6.95 1.93 10.66
N VAL A 127 -6.95 3.18 11.04
CA VAL A 127 -5.73 4.02 11.13
C VAL A 127 -5.67 4.56 12.54
N GLU A 128 -4.85 3.96 13.40
CA GLU A 128 -4.90 4.17 14.84
C GLU A 128 -3.50 4.29 15.44
N ASN A 129 -3.36 5.15 16.44
CA ASN A 129 -2.13 5.31 17.24
C ASN A 129 -0.87 5.61 16.43
N ASN A 130 -1.00 6.20 15.23
CA ASN A 130 0.15 6.59 14.43
C ASN A 130 0.59 8.01 14.78
N VAL A 131 1.88 8.26 14.63
CA VAL A 131 2.48 9.60 14.76
C VAL A 131 2.81 10.11 13.36
N PHE A 132 2.31 11.30 13.03
CA PHE A 132 2.56 11.96 11.75
C PHE A 132 3.29 13.27 11.98
N VAL A 133 4.49 13.40 11.45
CA VAL A 133 5.33 14.60 11.56
C VAL A 133 5.66 15.10 10.15
N GLU A 134 5.36 16.36 9.88
CA GLU A 134 5.59 16.97 8.56
C GLU A 134 5.01 16.14 7.40
N CYS A 135 3.81 15.57 7.57
CA CYS A 135 3.07 14.81 6.57
C CYS A 135 1.89 15.62 6.06
N THR A 136 1.74 15.78 4.74
CA THR A 136 0.67 16.60 4.16
C THR A 136 0.07 15.94 2.92
N PRO A 137 -1.13 15.36 3.08
CA PRO A 137 -1.89 15.10 4.30
C PRO A 137 -1.38 13.87 5.08
N ALA A 138 -1.68 13.81 6.36
CA ALA A 138 -1.40 12.63 7.19
C ALA A 138 -2.23 11.42 6.74
N VAL A 139 -3.53 11.64 6.50
CA VAL A 139 -4.46 10.61 6.01
C VAL A 139 -5.21 11.16 4.79
N SER A 140 -5.25 10.40 3.72
CA SER A 140 -6.03 10.69 2.52
C SER A 140 -7.10 9.63 2.29
N LEU A 141 -8.32 10.07 2.04
CA LEU A 141 -9.43 9.23 1.62
C LEU A 141 -9.76 9.55 0.15
N ASP A 142 -9.93 8.51 -0.65
CA ASP A 142 -10.29 8.64 -2.05
C ASP A 142 -11.65 7.99 -2.32
N GLY A 143 -12.54 8.73 -2.98
CA GLY A 143 -13.92 8.30 -3.24
C GLY A 143 -14.09 7.33 -4.41
N ARG A 144 -13.01 6.85 -5.03
CA ARG A 144 -13.09 5.98 -6.23
C ARG A 144 -13.97 4.74 -6.04
N GLY A 145 -14.03 4.21 -4.83
CA GLY A 145 -14.86 3.05 -4.49
C GLY A 145 -16.38 3.29 -4.66
N LEU A 146 -16.81 4.54 -4.60
CA LEU A 146 -18.21 4.95 -4.78
C LEU A 146 -18.46 5.59 -6.17
N SER A 147 -17.41 5.76 -6.97
CA SER A 147 -17.50 6.46 -8.24
C SER A 147 -18.16 5.60 -9.32
N SER A 148 -19.12 6.16 -10.01
CA SER A 148 -19.76 5.58 -11.20
C SER A 148 -19.05 5.95 -12.50
N ALA A 149 -17.98 6.73 -12.45
CA ALA A 149 -17.23 7.15 -13.63
C ALA A 149 -16.70 5.92 -14.41
N PRO A 150 -16.76 5.95 -15.75
CA PRO A 150 -16.38 4.80 -16.58
C PRO A 150 -14.97 4.28 -16.31
N VAL A 151 -14.03 5.17 -16.00
CA VAL A 151 -12.65 4.78 -15.68
C VAL A 151 -12.61 3.84 -14.46
N TRP A 152 -13.29 4.18 -13.38
CA TRP A 152 -13.32 3.34 -12.18
C TRP A 152 -14.15 2.09 -12.37
N ARG A 153 -15.29 2.20 -13.07
CA ARG A 153 -16.13 1.06 -13.38
C ARG A 153 -15.38 0.00 -14.18
N ASN A 154 -14.78 0.38 -15.28
CA ASN A 154 -14.19 -0.57 -16.23
C ASN A 154 -12.83 -1.09 -15.78
N MET A 155 -12.02 -0.26 -15.11
CA MET A 155 -10.67 -0.63 -14.70
C MET A 155 -10.61 -1.33 -13.35
N VAL A 156 -11.53 -1.01 -12.46
CA VAL A 156 -11.49 -1.46 -11.06
C VAL A 156 -12.72 -2.29 -10.70
N HIS A 157 -13.91 -1.70 -10.73
CA HIS A 157 -15.10 -2.34 -10.15
C HIS A 157 -15.51 -3.61 -10.88
N ASP A 158 -15.64 -3.59 -12.19
CA ASP A 158 -16.09 -4.76 -12.94
C ASP A 158 -15.07 -5.92 -12.86
N PRO A 159 -13.76 -5.72 -13.08
CA PRO A 159 -12.78 -6.78 -12.88
C PRO A 159 -12.75 -7.34 -11.45
N LEU A 160 -12.84 -6.50 -10.43
CA LEU A 160 -12.80 -6.96 -9.04
C LEU A 160 -14.07 -7.71 -8.63
N ARG A 161 -15.24 -7.31 -9.14
CA ARG A 161 -16.50 -8.05 -8.94
C ARG A 161 -16.46 -9.43 -9.58
N MET A 162 -15.87 -9.55 -10.77
CA MET A 162 -15.68 -10.85 -11.42
C MET A 162 -14.81 -11.77 -10.58
N ARG A 163 -13.67 -11.28 -10.09
CA ARG A 163 -12.78 -12.05 -9.21
C ARG A 163 -13.49 -12.50 -7.92
N LEU A 164 -14.25 -11.61 -7.31
CA LEU A 164 -15.01 -11.94 -6.10
C LEU A 164 -16.06 -13.00 -6.39
N ALA A 165 -16.78 -12.90 -7.50
CA ALA A 165 -17.77 -13.88 -7.92
C ALA A 165 -17.15 -15.26 -8.18
N ASP A 166 -15.96 -15.30 -8.76
CA ASP A 166 -15.24 -16.57 -9.00
C ASP A 166 -14.84 -17.25 -7.68
N LEU A 167 -14.37 -16.48 -6.72
CA LEU A 167 -14.00 -17.01 -5.40
C LEU A 167 -15.20 -17.58 -4.65
N THR A 168 -16.34 -16.90 -4.71
CA THR A 168 -17.56 -17.34 -4.04
C THR A 168 -18.24 -18.55 -4.70
N ARG A 169 -17.90 -18.85 -5.95
CA ARG A 169 -18.40 -20.04 -6.68
C ARG A 169 -17.57 -21.31 -6.45
N ARG A 170 -16.34 -21.18 -5.97
CA ARG A 170 -15.49 -22.33 -5.70
C ARG A 170 -15.94 -22.99 -4.39
N PRO A 171 -16.12 -24.33 -4.37
CA PRO A 171 -16.39 -25.01 -3.11
C PRO A 171 -15.22 -24.82 -2.13
N PRO A 172 -15.48 -24.75 -0.83
CA PRO A 172 -14.41 -24.72 0.15
C PRO A 172 -13.57 -25.99 0.02
N HIS A 173 -12.26 -25.83 0.01
CA HIS A 173 -11.30 -26.94 0.00
C HIS A 173 -11.21 -27.55 1.39
#